data_5a8b2403a1d2803447bfe938508611e6
#
_entry.id   5a8b2403a1d2803447bfe938508611e6
#
_cell.length_a   1.000
_cell.length_b   1.000
_cell.length_c   1.000
_cell.angle_alpha   90.00
_cell.angle_beta   90.00
_cell.angle_gamma   90.00
#
_symmetry.space_group_name_H-M   'P 1'
#
loop_
_entity.id
_entity.type
_entity.pdbx_description
1 polymer ?
#
loop_
_entity_poly.entity_id
_entity_poly.type
_entity_poly.pdbx_seq_one_letter_code
_entity_poly.pdbx_strand_id
1 'polypeptide(L)'
;MEIQGKIKLIKEVQEISPTFKKRELILTTDEQYPQTLSVEFIQDKTDLLNNFEVNQSVKVGINLRGREWENPETKELKYFNSIQGWRIDLLGSNPSSPNEDL
;
A
#
# COMPACT_ATOMS: atom_id res chain seq x y z
N MET A 1 11.70 -1.31 5.12
CA MET A 1 11.49 0.02 4.55
C MET A 1 10.09 0.50 4.92
N GLU A 2 9.95 1.78 5.19
CA GLU A 2 8.66 2.33 5.62
C GLU A 2 8.36 3.60 4.86
N ILE A 3 7.07 3.84 4.63
CA ILE A 3 6.60 5.09 4.05
C ILE A 3 5.49 5.66 4.92
N GLN A 4 5.39 6.98 4.93
CA GLN A 4 4.33 7.67 5.66
C GLN A 4 3.54 8.50 4.66
N GLY A 5 2.24 8.55 4.88
CA GLY A 5 1.39 9.33 4.00
C GLY A 5 -0.04 9.29 4.45
N LYS A 6 -0.87 9.94 3.64
CA LYS A 6 -2.30 10.00 3.88
C LYS A 6 -3.00 9.09 2.89
N ILE A 7 -3.98 8.34 3.36
CA ILE A 7 -4.73 7.43 2.51
C ILE A 7 -5.59 8.23 1.54
N LYS A 8 -5.36 8.01 0.25
CA LYS A 8 -6.13 8.65 -0.78
C LYS A 8 -7.29 7.77 -1.22
N LEU A 9 -7.07 6.46 -1.27
CA LEU A 9 -8.08 5.51 -1.73
C LEU A 9 -7.74 4.12 -1.23
N ILE A 10 -8.75 3.38 -0.82
CA ILE A 10 -8.61 1.96 -0.49
C ILE A 10 -9.47 1.20 -1.47
N LYS A 11 -8.83 0.40 -2.31
CA LYS A 11 -9.57 -0.38 -3.30
C LYS A 11 -10.12 -1.64 -2.68
N GLU A 12 -11.05 -2.27 -3.38
CA GLU A 12 -11.63 -3.50 -2.92
C GLU A 12 -10.69 -4.67 -3.13
N VAL A 13 -10.89 -5.73 -2.37
CA VAL A 13 -10.11 -6.95 -2.52
C VAL A 13 -10.37 -7.54 -3.90
N GLN A 14 -9.29 -7.91 -4.59
CA GLN A 14 -9.37 -8.56 -5.89
C GLN A 14 -8.90 -10.00 -5.73
N GLU A 15 -9.72 -10.93 -6.17
CA GLU A 15 -9.34 -12.34 -6.21
C GLU A 15 -8.75 -12.63 -7.59
N ILE A 16 -7.42 -12.77 -7.61
CA ILE A 16 -6.71 -13.02 -8.85
C ILE A 16 -6.84 -14.48 -9.25
N SER A 17 -6.84 -15.36 -8.25
CA SER A 17 -7.02 -16.79 -8.45
C SER A 17 -7.67 -17.37 -7.20
N PRO A 18 -8.11 -18.64 -7.24
CA PRO A 18 -8.71 -19.24 -6.04
C PRO A 18 -7.82 -19.23 -4.81
N THR A 19 -6.50 -19.13 -5.01
CA THR A 19 -5.56 -19.16 -3.90
C THR A 19 -4.81 -17.86 -3.70
N PHE A 20 -5.11 -16.83 -4.49
CA PHE A 20 -4.39 -15.57 -4.40
C PHE A 20 -5.33 -14.37 -4.48
N LYS A 21 -5.27 -13.51 -3.49
CA LYS A 21 -6.03 -12.26 -3.50
C LYS A 21 -5.10 -11.10 -3.15
N LYS A 22 -5.47 -9.92 -3.61
CA LYS A 22 -4.71 -8.71 -3.30
C LYS A 22 -5.64 -7.51 -3.15
N ARG A 23 -5.13 -6.47 -2.53
CA ARG A 23 -5.86 -5.23 -2.33
C ARG A 23 -4.87 -4.08 -2.40
N GLU A 24 -5.24 -3.02 -3.13
CA GLU A 24 -4.36 -1.87 -3.30
C GLU A 24 -4.75 -0.73 -2.40
N LEU A 25 -3.75 -0.14 -1.78
CA LEU A 25 -3.89 1.06 -0.98
C LEU A 25 -3.17 2.19 -1.70
N ILE A 26 -3.89 3.27 -1.98
CA ILE A 26 -3.31 4.42 -2.66
C ILE A 26 -2.98 5.47 -1.61
N LEU A 27 -1.70 5.81 -1.51
CA LEU A 27 -1.19 6.76 -0.53
C LEU A 27 -0.62 8.00 -1.21
N THR A 28 -0.82 9.15 -0.57
CA THR A 28 -0.08 10.35 -0.93
C THR A 28 0.98 10.54 0.15
N THR A 29 2.24 10.50 -0.25
CA THR A 29 3.33 10.56 0.72
C THR A 29 3.39 11.92 1.43
N ASP A 30 3.89 11.88 2.66
CA ASP A 30 4.04 13.07 3.49
C ASP A 30 5.45 13.62 3.31
N GLU A 31 5.63 14.43 2.27
CA GLU A 31 6.93 15.01 1.97
C GLU A 31 6.73 16.29 1.17
N GLN A 32 7.82 17.01 0.97
CA GLN A 32 7.78 18.30 0.30
C GLN A 32 7.20 18.21 -1.11
N TYR A 33 7.53 17.15 -1.84
CA TYR A 33 6.99 16.88 -3.16
C TYR A 33 6.23 15.57 -3.09
N PRO A 34 4.94 15.62 -2.68
CA PRO A 34 4.19 14.40 -2.44
C PRO A 34 4.09 13.50 -3.67
N GLN A 35 4.21 12.21 -3.43
CA GLN A 35 4.08 11.21 -4.47
C GLN A 35 2.82 10.38 -4.20
N THR A 36 2.19 9.94 -5.27
CA THR A 36 1.05 9.02 -5.13
C THR A 36 1.55 7.62 -5.40
N LEU A 37 1.44 6.75 -4.39
CA LEU A 37 1.96 5.40 -4.45
C LEU A 37 0.84 4.39 -4.32
N SER A 38 0.95 3.30 -5.08
CA SER A 38 0.05 2.17 -4.95
C SER A 38 0.79 1.07 -4.19
N VAL A 39 0.25 0.69 -3.05
CA VAL A 39 0.84 -0.35 -2.20
C VAL A 39 -0.07 -1.56 -2.22
N GLU A 40 0.48 -2.73 -2.56
CA GLU A 40 -0.30 -3.96 -2.63
C GLU A 40 -0.21 -4.73 -1.33
N PHE A 41 -1.37 -5.12 -0.81
CA PHE A 41 -1.47 -6.03 0.32
C PHE A 41 -2.04 -7.33 -0.21
N ILE A 42 -1.39 -8.45 0.11
CA ILE A 42 -1.76 -9.74 -0.45
C ILE A 42 -2.18 -10.71 0.63
N GLN A 43 -2.99 -11.69 0.23
CA GLN A 43 -3.45 -12.78 1.08
C GLN A 43 -4.09 -12.25 2.38
N ASP A 44 -3.70 -12.77 3.51
CA ASP A 44 -4.30 -12.37 4.79
C ASP A 44 -4.13 -10.88 5.10
N LYS A 45 -3.12 -10.25 4.51
CA LYS A 45 -2.85 -8.85 4.80
C LYS A 45 -3.86 -7.91 4.14
N THR A 46 -4.66 -8.41 3.20
CA THR A 46 -5.73 -7.60 2.62
C THR A 46 -6.72 -7.14 3.68
N ASP A 47 -6.87 -7.91 4.76
CA ASP A 47 -7.80 -7.58 5.82
C ASP A 47 -7.32 -6.45 6.71
N LEU A 48 -6.01 -6.18 6.70
CA LEU A 48 -5.48 -5.08 7.51
C LEU A 48 -6.12 -3.75 7.16
N LEU A 49 -6.47 -3.57 5.90
CA LEU A 49 -7.02 -2.31 5.43
C LEU A 49 -8.46 -2.07 5.87
N ASN A 50 -9.12 -3.08 6.39
CA ASN A 50 -10.50 -2.94 6.88
C ASN A 50 -10.60 -1.98 8.07
N ASN A 51 -9.50 -1.74 8.75
CA ASN A 51 -9.48 -0.88 9.94
C ASN A 51 -9.11 0.56 9.62
N PHE A 52 -8.97 0.89 8.35
CA PHE A 52 -8.49 2.21 7.94
C PHE A 52 -9.46 2.87 6.98
N GLU A 53 -9.37 4.20 6.90
CA GLU A 53 -10.26 4.99 6.07
C GLU A 53 -9.49 6.04 5.29
N VAL A 54 -10.12 6.53 4.23
CA VAL A 54 -9.56 7.60 3.41
C VAL A 54 -9.28 8.82 4.29
N ASN A 55 -8.20 9.50 4.01
CA ASN A 55 -7.72 10.70 4.69
C ASN A 55 -7.01 10.47 6.01
N GLN A 56 -6.89 9.23 6.45
CA GLN A 56 -6.10 8.94 7.64
C GLN A 56 -4.62 8.97 7.31
N SER A 57 -3.82 9.46 8.26
CA SER A 57 -2.36 9.42 8.13
C SER A 57 -1.85 8.11 8.68
N VAL A 58 -1.03 7.44 7.90
CA VAL A 58 -0.55 6.09 8.25
C VAL A 58 0.92 5.94 7.94
N LYS A 59 1.52 4.97 8.60
CA LYS A 59 2.87 4.50 8.31
C LYS A 59 2.77 3.06 7.85
N VAL A 60 3.34 2.78 6.68
CA VAL A 60 3.23 1.47 6.06
C VAL A 60 4.62 0.85 5.92
N GLY A 61 4.76 -0.36 6.45
CA GLY A 61 5.97 -1.14 6.20
C GLY A 61 5.87 -1.79 4.84
N ILE A 62 6.89 -1.62 4.03
CA ILE A 62 6.84 -2.09 2.66
C ILE A 62 8.10 -2.87 2.29
N ASN A 63 7.94 -3.70 1.26
CA ASN A 63 9.04 -4.34 0.56
C ASN A 63 8.93 -3.98 -0.91
N LEU A 64 10.05 -3.68 -1.53
CA LEU A 64 10.08 -3.48 -2.97
C LEU A 64 10.26 -4.82 -3.63
N ARG A 65 9.43 -5.07 -4.63
CA ARG A 65 9.48 -6.31 -5.41
C ARG A 65 9.70 -5.97 -6.86
N GLY A 66 10.60 -6.70 -7.48
CA GLY A 66 10.86 -6.51 -8.89
C GLY A 66 10.95 -7.84 -9.58
N ARG A 67 10.61 -7.86 -10.84
CA ARG A 67 10.77 -9.05 -11.64
C ARG A 67 11.02 -8.70 -13.08
N GLU A 68 11.64 -9.63 -13.77
CA GLU A 68 11.92 -9.53 -15.19
C GLU A 68 11.01 -10.47 -15.93
N TRP A 69 10.55 -10.03 -17.09
CA TRP A 69 9.71 -10.87 -17.93
C TRP A 69 10.21 -10.77 -19.35
N GLU A 70 10.36 -11.90 -19.99
CA GLU A 70 10.79 -11.95 -21.39
C GLU A 70 9.60 -12.31 -22.27
N ASN A 71 9.36 -11.49 -23.31
CA ASN A 71 8.33 -11.77 -24.28
C ASN A 71 8.76 -12.97 -25.10
N PRO A 72 8.00 -14.08 -25.10
CA PRO A 72 8.40 -15.29 -25.82
C PRO A 72 8.47 -15.12 -27.34
N GLU A 73 7.79 -14.12 -27.88
CA GLU A 73 7.78 -13.90 -29.33
C GLU A 73 8.89 -12.97 -29.79
N THR A 74 9.04 -11.83 -29.11
CA THR A 74 9.99 -10.80 -29.53
C THR A 74 11.31 -10.86 -28.80
N LYS A 75 11.39 -11.63 -27.72
CA LYS A 75 12.56 -11.72 -26.83
C LYS A 75 12.86 -10.43 -26.11
N GLU A 76 11.89 -9.54 -26.10
CA GLU A 76 12.03 -8.26 -25.42
C GLU A 76 11.89 -8.45 -23.91
N LEU A 77 12.75 -7.79 -23.14
CA LEU A 77 12.72 -7.87 -21.69
C LEU A 77 11.94 -6.71 -21.11
N LYS A 78 11.09 -7.01 -20.15
CA LYS A 78 10.36 -5.98 -19.40
C LYS A 78 10.61 -6.17 -17.91
N TYR A 79 10.62 -5.06 -17.20
CA TYR A 79 10.89 -5.04 -15.77
C TYR A 79 9.70 -4.45 -15.05
N PHE A 80 9.21 -5.17 -14.05
CA PHE A 80 8.04 -4.75 -13.29
C PHE A 80 8.40 -4.57 -11.84
N ASN A 81 8.00 -3.46 -11.26
CA ASN A 81 8.21 -3.18 -9.85
C ASN A 81 6.88 -3.06 -9.15
N SER A 82 6.83 -3.53 -7.91
CA SER A 82 5.66 -3.35 -7.09
C SER A 82 6.09 -3.05 -5.67
N ILE A 83 5.21 -2.38 -4.94
CA ILE A 83 5.42 -2.05 -3.54
C ILE A 83 4.44 -2.91 -2.77
N GLN A 84 4.96 -3.82 -1.95
CA GLN A 84 4.12 -4.69 -1.13
C GLN A 84 4.12 -4.22 0.31
N GLY A 85 2.91 -4.03 0.86
CA GLY A 85 2.76 -3.68 2.25
C GLY A 85 2.65 -4.93 3.10
N TRP A 86 3.34 -4.94 4.23
CA TRP A 86 3.24 -6.05 5.17
C TRP A 86 2.77 -5.58 6.54
N ARG A 87 2.73 -4.26 6.73
CA ARG A 87 2.30 -3.68 8.00
C ARG A 87 1.75 -2.28 7.76
N ILE A 88 0.73 -1.90 8.52
CA ILE A 88 0.18 -0.55 8.44
C ILE A 88 -0.22 -0.11 9.85
N ASP A 89 0.20 1.08 10.23
CA ASP A 89 -0.11 1.66 11.54
C ASP A 89 -0.71 3.04 11.36
N LEU A 90 -1.69 3.35 12.18
CA LEU A 90 -2.29 4.67 12.20
C LEU A 90 -1.34 5.64 12.87
N LEU A 91 -1.13 6.80 12.26
CA LEU A 91 -0.30 7.85 12.82
C LEU A 91 -1.16 8.88 13.52
N GLY A 92 -0.71 9.29 14.58
CA GLY A 92 -1.30 10.40 15.24
C GLY A 92 -2.69 10.20 15.75
N SER A 93 -2.91 10.49 15.81
CA SER A 93 -3.86 10.56 16.10
C SER A 93 -4.94 11.00 15.97
N ASN A 94 -4.87 10.90 16.19
CA ASN A 94 -5.74 10.97 16.18
C ASN A 94 -6.35 11.76 16.45
N PRO A 95 -6.67 11.96 16.17
CA PRO A 95 -7.21 12.68 16.52
C PRO A 95 -7.86 12.89 17.38
N SER A 96 -7.60 12.69 17.63
CA SER A 96 -8.01 12.91 18.41
C SER A 96 -7.72 12.97 19.13
N SER A 97 -7.24 12.95 19.36
CA SER A 97 -6.88 12.98 20.22
C SER A 97 -6.54 13.30 20.80
N PRO A 98 -6.73 13.37 21.21
CA PRO A 98 -6.36 13.60 22.04
C PRO A 98 -5.98 14.01 22.57
N ASN A 99 -5.72 14.07 22.56
CA ASN A 99 -5.45 14.35 23.06
C ASN A 99 -5.10 14.71 23.48
N GLU A 100 -4.82 14.65 23.36
CA GLU A 100 -4.57 14.95 23.74
C GLU A 100 -4.50 15.40 24.25
N ASP A 101 -4.47 15.41 24.52
CA ASP A 101 -4.57 15.73 25.13
C ASP A 101 -4.68 16.03 25.69
N LEU A 102 -4.47 15.91 25.78
CA LEU A 102 -4.74 16.10 26.36
C LEU A 102 -4.75 16.34 26.73
#